data_3dcce0cd6149927bf0e4a374e4573b80
#
_entry.id   3dcce0cd6149927bf0e4a374e4573b80
#
_cell.length_a   1.000
_cell.length_b   1.000
_cell.length_c   1.000
_cell.angle_alpha   90.00
_cell.angle_beta   90.00
_cell.angle_gamma   90.00
#
_symmetry.space_group_name_H-M   'P 1'
#
loop_
_entity.id
_entity.type
_entity.pdbx_description
1 polymer ?
#
loop_
_entity_poly.entity_id
_entity_poly.type
_entity_poly.pdbx_seq_one_letter_code
_entity_poly.pdbx_strand_id
1 'polypeptide(L)'
;MKAETKQFDLSFNRHHTGTGKNLLYLFSLTCVSLWLCACTKTEETKDDAKAFMLSDTMMNRITIDTVKTETVKNELTLVGKVVPDENQVIKVFPLVGGNVEDVNVELGDNVRKGQKLATIRSGEVADFERQLIQAQSDLLIAQKNLSSTEDLYESKLVPERDAITARQMVDKAKAEVSRVKEIFSIYGLGNSTNYTVRSPINGFIIAKNVNRGMQLRSDNSESLFTVGQISDVWVMANVNESDIPRIKLGMTANVQTISFPDEIFKGKVDKIYNVLDPESKAMQIRIQLQNVGMKLKPEMHATVILNFEEGGEMHAIPSQSIIFDRSKNWVMVFHSRSQIETRPVEVYRSLANRAYIKTGLKDGERVISKNQLLVYDALND
;
A
#
# COMPACT_ATOMS: atom_id res chain seq x y z
N MET A 1 13.15 48.34 1.27
CA MET A 1 12.21 48.97 0.33
C MET A 1 10.84 48.51 0.75
N LYS A 2 10.16 49.25 1.59
CA LYS A 2 9.21 50.35 1.46
C LYS A 2 8.04 49.98 0.55
N ALA A 3 6.93 49.82 1.21
CA ALA A 3 5.62 50.46 1.05
C ALA A 3 4.70 49.73 0.03
N GLU A 4 3.42 49.66 0.18
CA GLU A 4 2.43 50.61 0.72
C GLU A 4 1.08 49.90 1.01
N THR A 5 0.54 50.34 2.11
CA THR A 5 -0.84 50.20 2.59
C THR A 5 -1.82 51.01 1.70
N LYS A 6 -3.00 50.49 1.42
CA LYS A 6 -4.15 51.35 1.09
C LYS A 6 -5.40 50.91 1.88
N GLN A 7 -5.66 51.67 2.95
CA GLN A 7 -6.97 51.89 3.54
C GLN A 7 -7.88 52.63 2.55
N PHE A 8 -9.14 52.26 2.51
CA PHE A 8 -10.20 53.13 1.98
C PHE A 8 -11.27 53.26 3.03
N ASP A 9 -11.22 54.42 3.62
CA ASP A 9 -12.22 55.01 4.51
C ASP A 9 -13.19 55.81 3.63
N LEU A 10 -14.48 55.68 3.85
CA LEU A 10 -15.45 56.69 3.42
C LEU A 10 -16.55 56.81 4.46
N SER A 11 -16.37 57.83 5.21
CA SER A 11 -17.36 58.44 6.11
C SER A 11 -18.32 59.37 5.36
N PHE A 12 -19.52 59.48 5.93
CA PHE A 12 -20.24 60.74 6.13
C PHE A 12 -21.18 61.24 5.01
N ASN A 13 -22.48 61.39 5.30
CA ASN A 13 -23.04 62.71 5.56
C ASN A 13 -24.46 62.65 6.11
N ARG A 14 -24.66 63.45 7.18
CA ARG A 14 -25.92 63.87 7.79
C ARG A 14 -26.37 65.15 7.14
N HIS A 15 -27.69 65.36 6.95
CA HIS A 15 -28.39 66.64 7.16
C HIS A 15 -29.88 66.32 7.23
N HIS A 16 -30.52 66.52 8.35
CA HIS A 16 -31.15 67.66 9.00
C HIS A 16 -32.22 68.42 8.16
N THR A 17 -33.28 68.59 8.86
CA THR A 17 -34.40 69.61 8.99
C THR A 17 -35.65 69.17 8.27
N GLY A 18 -36.85 69.35 8.81
CA GLY A 18 -37.37 69.97 10.04
C GLY A 18 -38.86 70.21 9.85
N THR A 19 -39.53 70.14 10.97
CA THR A 19 -40.74 70.89 11.36
C THR A 19 -42.06 70.94 10.53
N GLY A 20 -43.14 70.73 11.26
CA GLY A 20 -44.49 71.30 11.00
C GLY A 20 -45.59 70.33 11.47
N LYS A 21 -45.94 70.29 12.60
CA LYS A 21 -46.98 70.96 13.46
C LYS A 21 -48.37 71.11 12.80
N ASN A 22 -49.32 70.50 13.51
CA ASN A 22 -50.71 70.97 13.76
C ASN A 22 -51.77 70.65 12.63
N LEU A 23 -52.88 70.04 12.93
CA LEU A 23 -54.11 70.63 13.49
C LEU A 23 -55.19 69.61 13.36
N LEU A 24 -55.69 69.00 14.32
CA LEU A 24 -56.94 69.33 15.08
C LEU A 24 -58.27 69.13 14.34
N TYR A 25 -59.12 68.44 15.05
CA TYR A 25 -60.59 68.56 15.16
C TYR A 25 -61.50 67.74 14.25
N LEU A 26 -62.17 66.86 14.90
CA LEU A 26 -63.63 66.88 15.23
C LEU A 26 -64.57 66.50 14.07
N PHE A 27 -65.32 65.51 14.27
CA PHE A 27 -66.74 65.37 14.20
C PHE A 27 -67.08 63.88 14.35
N SER A 28 -67.59 63.48 15.48
CA SER A 28 -68.94 63.52 16.02
C SER A 28 -69.90 62.51 15.35
N LEU A 29 -70.19 61.51 16.13
CA LEU A 29 -71.54 61.11 16.59
C LEU A 29 -72.53 60.53 15.55
N THR A 30 -73.01 59.39 15.97
CA THR A 30 -74.29 58.76 15.64
C THR A 30 -74.34 57.80 14.46
N CYS A 31 -74.45 56.55 14.74
CA CYS A 31 -75.73 55.81 14.58
C CYS A 31 -75.62 54.43 15.25
N VAL A 32 -76.38 54.33 16.29
CA VAL A 32 -76.83 53.10 16.91
C VAL A 32 -77.85 52.48 15.96
N SER A 33 -77.66 51.27 15.56
CA SER A 33 -78.76 50.35 15.33
C SER A 33 -78.27 48.90 15.24
N LEU A 34 -78.69 48.18 16.21
CA LEU A 34 -79.04 46.78 16.22
C LEU A 34 -78.94 46.07 14.88
N TRP A 35 -78.12 45.02 14.85
CA TRP A 35 -78.64 43.75 14.30
C TRP A 35 -77.95 42.57 15.04
N LEU A 36 -78.73 41.99 15.92
CA LEU A 36 -78.60 40.64 16.36
C LEU A 36 -78.69 39.73 15.14
N CYS A 37 -77.71 38.96 14.83
CA CYS A 37 -77.93 37.70 14.17
C CYS A 37 -76.77 36.71 14.41
N ALA A 38 -77.12 35.64 15.10
CA ALA A 38 -76.65 34.28 14.99
C ALA A 38 -75.12 34.02 15.06
N CYS A 39 -74.70 33.69 16.23
CA CYS A 39 -73.59 32.74 16.40
C CYS A 39 -74.01 31.40 15.74
N THR A 40 -73.54 31.14 14.51
CA THR A 40 -73.36 29.82 14.06
C THR A 40 -71.97 29.41 14.54
N LYS A 41 -71.93 28.59 15.55
CA LYS A 41 -70.80 27.79 15.94
C LYS A 41 -70.41 26.94 14.71
N THR A 42 -69.42 27.38 13.95
CA THR A 42 -68.75 26.50 13.02
C THR A 42 -68.02 25.50 13.90
N GLU A 43 -68.54 24.31 14.00
CA GLU A 43 -67.75 23.19 14.43
C GLU A 43 -66.51 23.10 13.49
N GLU A 44 -65.37 23.48 14.02
CA GLU A 44 -64.11 23.05 13.42
C GLU A 44 -64.20 21.50 13.35
N THR A 45 -64.55 21.01 12.19
CA THR A 45 -64.23 19.64 11.82
C THR A 45 -62.76 19.52 12.06
N LYS A 46 -62.38 18.87 13.16
CA LYS A 46 -61.09 18.29 13.28
C LYS A 46 -60.90 17.47 12.03
N ASP A 47 -60.12 18.02 11.13
CA ASP A 47 -59.53 17.23 10.06
C ASP A 47 -58.84 16.06 10.79
N ASP A 48 -59.46 14.89 10.75
CA ASP A 48 -58.82 13.66 11.15
C ASP A 48 -57.65 13.52 10.20
N ALA A 49 -56.52 14.06 10.62
CA ALA A 49 -55.25 13.83 9.96
C ALA A 49 -55.16 12.31 9.79
N LYS A 50 -55.37 11.82 8.57
CA LYS A 50 -55.27 10.40 8.24
C LYS A 50 -53.95 9.94 8.79
N ALA A 51 -54.02 9.19 9.91
CA ALA A 51 -52.82 8.65 10.54
C ALA A 51 -52.01 7.94 9.44
N PHE A 52 -50.79 8.43 9.23
CA PHE A 52 -49.90 7.85 8.25
C PHE A 52 -49.81 6.33 8.47
N MET A 53 -50.07 5.56 7.42
CA MET A 53 -49.94 4.10 7.46
C MET A 53 -49.18 3.61 6.23
N LEU A 54 -48.15 2.84 6.47
CA LEU A 54 -47.41 2.19 5.38
C LEU A 54 -48.27 1.27 4.55
N SER A 55 -48.42 1.57 3.27
CA SER A 55 -49.13 0.73 2.30
C SER A 55 -48.37 -0.59 2.08
N ASP A 56 -49.03 -1.62 1.58
CA ASP A 56 -48.40 -2.88 1.23
C ASP A 56 -47.27 -2.67 0.21
N THR A 57 -47.43 -1.76 -0.72
CA THR A 57 -46.39 -1.40 -1.70
C THR A 57 -45.15 -0.80 -1.04
N MET A 58 -45.31 0.06 -0.04
CA MET A 58 -44.19 0.64 0.71
C MET A 58 -43.53 -0.43 1.58
N MET A 59 -44.30 -1.28 2.26
CA MET A 59 -43.78 -2.37 3.07
C MET A 59 -42.89 -3.33 2.26
N ASN A 60 -43.23 -3.63 1.01
CA ASN A 60 -42.44 -4.49 0.14
C ASN A 60 -41.16 -3.83 -0.35
N ARG A 61 -41.01 -2.54 -0.22
CA ARG A 61 -39.85 -1.77 -0.68
C ARG A 61 -38.86 -1.43 0.44
N ILE A 62 -39.30 -1.38 1.69
CA ILE A 62 -38.45 -1.08 2.84
C ILE A 62 -37.77 -2.37 3.35
N THR A 63 -36.63 -2.19 4.00
CA THR A 63 -35.99 -3.25 4.80
C THR A 63 -35.96 -2.77 6.24
N ILE A 64 -36.27 -3.67 7.17
CA ILE A 64 -36.25 -3.40 8.59
C ILE A 64 -35.16 -4.23 9.21
N ASP A 65 -34.24 -3.58 9.91
CA ASP A 65 -33.14 -4.20 10.65
C ASP A 65 -33.32 -4.01 12.14
N THR A 66 -32.81 -4.96 12.92
CA THR A 66 -32.85 -4.87 14.38
C THR A 66 -31.56 -4.25 14.90
N VAL A 67 -31.71 -3.30 15.81
CA VAL A 67 -30.59 -2.70 16.56
C VAL A 67 -29.94 -3.80 17.40
N LYS A 68 -28.63 -3.95 17.28
CA LYS A 68 -27.86 -4.92 18.05
C LYS A 68 -26.71 -4.22 18.76
N THR A 69 -26.46 -4.62 19.99
CA THR A 69 -25.26 -4.20 20.71
C THR A 69 -24.06 -4.98 20.20
N GLU A 70 -23.10 -4.29 19.62
CA GLU A 70 -21.88 -4.89 19.04
C GLU A 70 -20.65 -4.11 19.53
N THR A 71 -19.50 -4.81 19.59
CA THR A 71 -18.21 -4.16 19.85
C THR A 71 -17.91 -3.15 18.74
N VAL A 72 -17.53 -1.95 19.15
CA VAL A 72 -17.20 -0.87 18.20
C VAL A 72 -16.00 -1.26 17.37
N LYS A 73 -16.21 -1.39 16.06
CA LYS A 73 -15.14 -1.58 15.07
C LYS A 73 -14.75 -0.25 14.48
N ASN A 74 -13.50 -0.13 14.17
CA ASN A 74 -12.94 1.04 13.52
C ASN A 74 -12.04 0.61 12.36
N GLU A 75 -11.86 1.50 11.43
CA GLU A 75 -11.02 1.31 10.25
C GLU A 75 -9.94 2.39 10.22
N LEU A 76 -8.72 1.98 9.97
CA LEU A 76 -7.60 2.88 9.74
C LEU A 76 -7.12 2.71 8.31
N THR A 77 -7.22 3.77 7.54
CA THR A 77 -6.76 3.79 6.15
C THR A 77 -5.34 4.35 6.10
N LEU A 78 -4.43 3.56 5.55
CA LEU A 78 -3.02 3.89 5.39
C LEU A 78 -2.64 3.88 3.91
N VAL A 79 -1.65 4.68 3.57
CA VAL A 79 -1.02 4.64 2.25
C VAL A 79 0.26 3.84 2.34
N GLY A 80 0.46 2.97 1.37
CA GLY A 80 1.63 2.13 1.29
C GLY A 80 2.09 1.87 -0.14
N LYS A 81 3.13 1.08 -0.25
CA LYS A 81 3.76 0.68 -1.50
C LYS A 81 4.02 -0.81 -1.50
N VAL A 82 3.76 -1.46 -2.64
CA VAL A 82 4.11 -2.85 -2.87
C VAL A 82 5.63 -2.95 -3.06
N VAL A 83 6.27 -3.83 -2.31
CA VAL A 83 7.69 -4.16 -2.47
C VAL A 83 7.86 -5.68 -2.56
N PRO A 84 8.89 -6.18 -3.24
CA PRO A 84 9.17 -7.60 -3.24
C PRO A 84 9.60 -8.07 -1.84
N ASP A 85 9.49 -9.36 -1.56
CA ASP A 85 10.10 -9.94 -0.37
C ASP A 85 11.63 -9.81 -0.47
N GLU A 86 12.23 -8.99 0.40
CA GLU A 86 13.67 -8.73 0.41
C GLU A 86 14.51 -10.01 0.58
N ASN A 87 13.97 -11.03 1.23
CA ASN A 87 14.66 -12.32 1.38
C ASN A 87 14.73 -13.10 0.06
N GLN A 88 13.91 -12.74 -0.92
CA GLN A 88 13.83 -13.36 -2.24
C GLN A 88 14.34 -12.44 -3.34
N VAL A 89 15.07 -11.40 -2.98
CA VAL A 89 15.70 -10.45 -3.91
C VAL A 89 17.20 -10.57 -3.84
N ILE A 90 17.85 -10.77 -4.98
CA ILE A 90 19.31 -10.82 -5.09
C ILE A 90 19.79 -9.74 -6.04
N LYS A 91 20.70 -8.92 -5.56
CA LYS A 91 21.43 -7.94 -6.36
C LYS A 91 22.66 -8.61 -6.99
N VAL A 92 22.78 -8.50 -8.30
CA VAL A 92 23.87 -9.09 -9.07
C VAL A 92 24.89 -7.99 -9.37
N PHE A 93 26.08 -8.13 -8.81
CA PHE A 93 27.18 -7.19 -9.00
C PHE A 93 28.18 -7.73 -10.05
N PRO A 94 28.94 -6.85 -10.71
CA PRO A 94 30.04 -7.29 -11.55
C PRO A 94 31.15 -7.87 -10.66
N LEU A 95 31.67 -9.05 -11.02
CA LEU A 95 32.84 -9.63 -10.35
C LEU A 95 34.15 -9.20 -11.02
N VAL A 96 34.08 -8.67 -12.25
CA VAL A 96 35.22 -8.21 -13.05
C VAL A 96 34.92 -6.89 -13.72
N GLY A 97 35.92 -6.05 -13.94
CA GLY A 97 35.82 -4.86 -14.76
C GLY A 97 35.90 -5.19 -16.25
N GLY A 98 35.40 -4.29 -17.10
CA GLY A 98 35.46 -4.48 -18.55
C GLY A 98 34.34 -3.75 -19.31
N ASN A 99 34.21 -4.03 -20.60
CA ASN A 99 33.17 -3.50 -21.45
C ASN A 99 32.02 -4.48 -21.61
N VAL A 100 30.79 -4.00 -21.44
CA VAL A 100 29.59 -4.80 -21.68
C VAL A 100 29.37 -4.99 -23.17
N GLU A 101 29.55 -6.22 -23.65
CA GLU A 101 29.36 -6.56 -25.05
C GLU A 101 27.90 -6.74 -25.41
N ASP A 102 27.15 -7.41 -24.53
CA ASP A 102 25.76 -7.72 -24.77
C ASP A 102 24.96 -7.80 -23.47
N VAL A 103 23.67 -7.43 -23.56
CA VAL A 103 22.67 -7.55 -22.46
C VAL A 103 21.48 -8.28 -23.04
N ASN A 104 21.17 -9.47 -22.50
CA ASN A 104 20.21 -10.41 -23.08
C ASN A 104 18.84 -10.36 -22.41
N VAL A 105 18.62 -9.42 -21.46
CA VAL A 105 17.39 -9.29 -20.69
C VAL A 105 17.01 -7.83 -20.51
N GLU A 106 15.70 -7.60 -20.37
CA GLU A 106 15.13 -6.30 -20.08
C GLU A 106 14.44 -6.26 -18.71
N LEU A 107 14.12 -5.05 -18.25
CA LEU A 107 13.34 -4.85 -17.03
C LEU A 107 11.98 -5.55 -17.15
N GLY A 108 11.62 -6.36 -16.15
CA GLY A 108 10.36 -7.12 -16.13
C GLY A 108 10.44 -8.53 -16.73
N ASP A 109 11.57 -8.90 -17.37
CA ASP A 109 11.73 -10.24 -17.92
C ASP A 109 11.77 -11.31 -16.84
N ASN A 110 11.16 -12.47 -17.14
CA ASN A 110 11.26 -13.65 -16.30
C ASN A 110 12.57 -14.41 -16.64
N VAL A 111 13.39 -14.69 -15.64
CA VAL A 111 14.67 -15.36 -15.78
C VAL A 111 14.76 -16.60 -14.90
N ARG A 112 15.52 -17.59 -15.38
CA ARG A 112 15.81 -18.83 -14.65
C ARG A 112 17.19 -18.76 -14.01
N LYS A 113 17.36 -19.49 -12.91
CA LYS A 113 18.68 -19.66 -12.29
C LYS A 113 19.69 -20.18 -13.33
N GLY A 114 20.86 -19.53 -13.42
CA GLY A 114 21.91 -19.84 -14.38
C GLY A 114 21.72 -19.22 -15.78
N GLN A 115 20.57 -18.60 -16.07
CA GLN A 115 20.34 -17.92 -17.34
C GLN A 115 21.33 -16.77 -17.53
N LYS A 116 21.87 -16.64 -18.75
CA LYS A 116 22.77 -15.56 -19.15
C LYS A 116 22.00 -14.23 -19.19
N LEU A 117 22.49 -13.25 -18.44
CA LEU A 117 21.91 -11.91 -18.36
C LEU A 117 22.71 -10.91 -19.23
N ALA A 118 24.04 -10.97 -19.11
CA ALA A 118 24.93 -10.09 -19.86
C ALA A 118 26.27 -10.78 -20.11
N THR A 119 27.05 -10.22 -21.03
CA THR A 119 28.43 -10.61 -21.30
C THR A 119 29.32 -9.40 -21.15
N ILE A 120 30.43 -9.60 -20.42
CA ILE A 120 31.42 -8.55 -20.16
C ILE A 120 32.75 -9.03 -20.75
N ARG A 121 33.34 -8.24 -21.62
CA ARG A 121 34.71 -8.43 -22.12
C ARG A 121 35.68 -7.81 -21.13
N SER A 122 36.47 -8.65 -20.47
CA SER A 122 37.34 -8.26 -19.35
C SER A 122 38.81 -8.56 -19.63
N GLY A 123 39.67 -7.59 -19.37
CA GLY A 123 41.10 -7.80 -19.37
C GLY A 123 41.56 -8.71 -18.23
N GLU A 124 40.90 -8.65 -17.07
CA GLU A 124 41.18 -9.49 -15.93
C GLU A 124 40.97 -11.00 -16.27
N VAL A 125 39.88 -11.29 -16.99
CA VAL A 125 39.59 -12.67 -17.44
C VAL A 125 40.68 -13.17 -18.42
N ALA A 126 41.11 -12.31 -19.35
CA ALA A 126 42.20 -12.65 -20.28
C ALA A 126 43.50 -12.91 -19.54
N ASP A 127 43.77 -12.17 -18.47
CA ASP A 127 44.96 -12.44 -17.63
C ASP A 127 44.86 -13.76 -16.86
N PHE A 128 43.70 -14.13 -16.33
CA PHE A 128 43.49 -15.44 -15.69
C PHE A 128 43.67 -16.57 -16.71
N GLU A 129 43.16 -16.43 -17.94
CA GLU A 129 43.36 -17.41 -19.00
C GLU A 129 44.84 -17.61 -19.34
N ARG A 130 45.57 -16.49 -19.47
CA ARG A 130 47.04 -16.54 -19.68
C ARG A 130 47.73 -17.27 -18.54
N GLN A 131 47.38 -17.01 -17.27
CA GLN A 131 47.93 -17.70 -16.10
C GLN A 131 47.65 -19.20 -16.13
N LEU A 132 46.41 -19.60 -16.53
CA LEU A 132 46.07 -21.03 -16.65
C LEU A 132 46.93 -21.74 -17.70
N ILE A 133 47.07 -21.14 -18.90
CA ILE A 133 47.89 -21.67 -19.97
C ILE A 133 49.37 -21.81 -19.52
N GLN A 134 49.91 -20.80 -18.83
CA GLN A 134 51.28 -20.83 -18.31
C GLN A 134 51.44 -21.97 -17.28
N ALA A 135 50.53 -22.06 -16.29
CA ALA A 135 50.61 -23.11 -15.27
C ALA A 135 50.49 -24.52 -15.86
N GLN A 136 49.63 -24.70 -16.88
CA GLN A 136 49.55 -25.98 -17.61
C GLN A 136 50.82 -26.32 -18.39
N SER A 137 51.42 -25.32 -19.01
CA SER A 137 52.70 -25.49 -19.74
C SER A 137 53.82 -25.86 -18.80
N ASP A 138 53.92 -25.18 -17.64
CA ASP A 138 54.92 -25.46 -16.61
C ASP A 138 54.75 -26.88 -16.03
N LEU A 139 53.49 -27.33 -15.83
CA LEU A 139 53.22 -28.71 -15.42
C LEU A 139 53.66 -29.71 -16.46
N LEU A 140 53.41 -29.46 -17.76
CA LEU A 140 53.86 -30.34 -18.84
C LEU A 140 55.39 -30.48 -18.89
N ILE A 141 56.10 -29.34 -18.73
CA ILE A 141 57.59 -29.33 -18.66
C ILE A 141 58.09 -30.13 -17.46
N ALA A 142 57.53 -29.92 -16.27
CA ALA A 142 57.86 -30.62 -15.06
C ALA A 142 57.65 -32.14 -15.19
N GLN A 143 56.49 -32.54 -15.80
CA GLN A 143 56.24 -33.98 -16.07
C GLN A 143 57.23 -34.60 -17.02
N LYS A 144 57.63 -33.90 -18.10
CA LYS A 144 58.63 -34.39 -19.04
C LYS A 144 60.02 -34.54 -18.39
N ASN A 145 60.40 -33.52 -17.59
CA ASN A 145 61.65 -33.56 -16.85
C ASN A 145 61.67 -34.75 -15.83
N LEU A 146 60.53 -34.96 -15.12
CA LEU A 146 60.44 -36.11 -14.20
C LEU A 146 60.61 -37.43 -14.96
N SER A 147 59.86 -37.63 -16.05
CA SER A 147 60.02 -38.87 -16.88
C SER A 147 61.47 -39.12 -17.32
N SER A 148 62.12 -38.06 -17.84
CA SER A 148 63.56 -38.20 -18.27
C SER A 148 64.47 -38.47 -17.11
N THR A 149 64.23 -37.86 -15.92
CA THR A 149 65.08 -38.09 -14.73
C THR A 149 64.83 -39.46 -14.12
N GLU A 150 63.62 -39.99 -14.14
CA GLU A 150 63.30 -41.35 -13.71
C GLU A 150 63.95 -42.38 -14.62
N ASP A 151 63.94 -42.20 -15.95
CA ASP A 151 64.68 -43.09 -16.91
C ASP A 151 66.16 -43.10 -16.65
N LEU A 152 66.76 -41.93 -16.35
CA LEU A 152 68.22 -41.85 -16.01
C LEU A 152 68.54 -42.47 -14.65
N TYR A 153 67.63 -42.32 -13.66
CA TYR A 153 67.80 -42.95 -12.35
C TYR A 153 67.73 -44.47 -12.42
N GLU A 154 66.77 -45.01 -13.15
CA GLU A 154 66.68 -46.44 -13.42
C GLU A 154 67.94 -46.99 -14.08
N SER A 155 68.56 -46.19 -14.97
CA SER A 155 69.83 -46.49 -15.61
C SER A 155 71.04 -46.23 -14.71
N LYS A 156 70.83 -45.81 -13.43
CA LYS A 156 71.89 -45.47 -12.45
C LYS A 156 72.82 -44.32 -12.89
N LEU A 157 72.32 -43.42 -13.75
CA LEU A 157 73.09 -42.29 -14.27
C LEU A 157 72.95 -41.02 -13.42
N VAL A 158 71.92 -40.95 -12.56
CA VAL A 158 71.68 -39.84 -11.64
C VAL A 158 71.34 -40.34 -10.23
N PRO A 159 71.64 -39.58 -9.17
CA PRO A 159 71.24 -39.93 -7.79
C PRO A 159 69.75 -39.85 -7.54
N GLU A 160 69.28 -40.66 -6.57
CA GLU A 160 67.81 -40.65 -6.14
C GLU A 160 67.28 -39.29 -5.75
N ARG A 161 68.13 -38.44 -5.14
CA ARG A 161 67.81 -37.09 -4.78
C ARG A 161 67.24 -36.27 -5.98
N ASP A 162 67.81 -36.48 -7.18
CA ASP A 162 67.42 -35.75 -8.38
C ASP A 162 66.02 -36.18 -8.86
N ALA A 163 65.72 -37.49 -8.78
CA ALA A 163 64.37 -38.00 -9.05
C ALA A 163 63.32 -37.49 -8.04
N ILE A 164 63.68 -37.45 -6.75
CA ILE A 164 62.81 -36.89 -5.71
C ILE A 164 62.56 -35.40 -5.98
N THR A 165 63.61 -34.65 -6.34
CA THR A 165 63.46 -33.21 -6.66
C THR A 165 62.53 -32.97 -7.88
N ALA A 166 62.73 -33.78 -8.96
CA ALA A 166 61.91 -33.72 -10.15
C ALA A 166 60.41 -34.02 -9.82
N ARG A 167 60.13 -34.99 -8.92
CA ARG A 167 58.82 -35.35 -8.47
C ARG A 167 58.16 -34.18 -7.68
N GLN A 168 58.89 -33.54 -6.77
CA GLN A 168 58.47 -32.38 -6.03
C GLN A 168 58.15 -31.19 -6.96
N MET A 169 58.89 -31.01 -8.07
CA MET A 169 58.61 -29.99 -9.07
C MET A 169 57.25 -30.23 -9.77
N VAL A 170 56.90 -31.48 -10.09
CA VAL A 170 55.61 -31.87 -10.65
C VAL A 170 54.49 -31.58 -9.65
N ASP A 171 54.66 -31.92 -8.38
CA ASP A 171 53.66 -31.69 -7.36
C ASP A 171 53.42 -30.19 -7.16
N LYS A 172 54.45 -29.36 -7.16
CA LYS A 172 54.37 -27.91 -7.12
C LYS A 172 53.61 -27.35 -8.33
N ALA A 173 53.91 -27.79 -9.54
CA ALA A 173 53.27 -27.36 -10.76
C ALA A 173 51.78 -27.77 -10.80
N LYS A 174 51.47 -29.02 -10.30
CA LYS A 174 50.05 -29.46 -10.14
C LYS A 174 49.28 -28.56 -9.18
N ALA A 175 49.88 -28.21 -8.04
CA ALA A 175 49.24 -27.31 -7.07
C ALA A 175 48.95 -25.94 -7.68
N GLU A 176 49.85 -25.40 -8.51
CA GLU A 176 49.62 -24.12 -9.19
C GLU A 176 48.48 -24.18 -10.22
N VAL A 177 48.42 -25.25 -11.02
CA VAL A 177 47.25 -25.46 -11.93
C VAL A 177 45.94 -25.54 -11.14
N SER A 178 45.95 -26.24 -10.00
CA SER A 178 44.76 -26.35 -9.14
C SER A 178 44.34 -25.00 -8.57
N ARG A 179 45.31 -24.19 -8.12
CA ARG A 179 45.03 -22.82 -7.63
C ARG A 179 44.38 -21.93 -8.69
N VAL A 180 44.91 -21.95 -9.91
CA VAL A 180 44.35 -21.14 -11.00
C VAL A 180 42.98 -21.66 -11.42
N LYS A 181 42.75 -22.98 -11.45
CA LYS A 181 41.45 -23.57 -11.72
C LYS A 181 40.41 -23.20 -10.66
N GLU A 182 40.82 -23.10 -9.39
CA GLU A 182 39.92 -22.64 -8.32
C GLU A 182 39.49 -21.20 -8.54
N ILE A 183 40.40 -20.32 -8.99
CA ILE A 183 40.03 -18.94 -9.38
C ILE A 183 38.95 -18.95 -10.49
N PHE A 184 39.13 -19.80 -11.52
CA PHE A 184 38.12 -19.95 -12.57
C PHE A 184 36.78 -20.40 -12.02
N SER A 185 36.76 -21.31 -11.05
CA SER A 185 35.53 -21.78 -10.39
C SER A 185 34.85 -20.67 -9.61
N ILE A 186 35.58 -19.90 -8.82
CA ILE A 186 35.08 -18.78 -8.02
C ILE A 186 34.40 -17.70 -8.90
N TYR A 187 35.05 -17.36 -10.01
CA TYR A 187 34.51 -16.37 -10.95
C TYR A 187 33.50 -16.98 -11.94
N GLY A 188 33.24 -18.28 -11.90
CA GLY A 188 32.34 -18.95 -12.83
C GLY A 188 32.78 -18.81 -14.29
N LEU A 189 34.12 -18.75 -14.53
CA LEU A 189 34.72 -18.60 -15.87
C LEU A 189 34.60 -19.91 -16.60
N GLY A 190 34.08 -19.86 -17.85
CA GLY A 190 34.13 -20.96 -18.77
C GLY A 190 35.45 -20.93 -19.60
N ASN A 191 35.46 -21.62 -20.74
CA ASN A 191 36.59 -21.60 -21.68
C ASN A 191 36.54 -20.38 -22.63
N SER A 192 36.16 -19.21 -22.13
CA SER A 192 35.91 -18.01 -22.92
C SER A 192 36.55 -16.80 -22.25
N THR A 193 37.18 -15.93 -23.05
CA THR A 193 37.72 -14.61 -22.62
C THR A 193 36.69 -13.65 -22.09
N ASN A 194 35.42 -14.01 -22.17
CA ASN A 194 34.29 -13.18 -21.78
C ASN A 194 33.69 -13.68 -20.47
N TYR A 195 33.48 -12.76 -19.54
CA TYR A 195 32.73 -13.03 -18.31
C TYR A 195 31.22 -13.01 -18.59
N THR A 196 30.53 -14.09 -18.19
CA THR A 196 29.09 -14.19 -18.36
C THR A 196 28.38 -13.96 -17.03
N VAL A 197 27.63 -12.85 -16.92
CA VAL A 197 26.75 -12.56 -15.80
C VAL A 197 25.53 -13.48 -15.90
N ARG A 198 25.24 -14.23 -14.82
CA ARG A 198 24.14 -15.20 -14.77
C ARG A 198 23.18 -14.87 -13.63
N SER A 199 21.91 -15.24 -13.80
CA SER A 199 20.92 -15.11 -12.72
C SER A 199 21.23 -16.13 -11.60
N PRO A 200 21.30 -15.68 -10.34
CA PRO A 200 21.51 -16.57 -9.19
C PRO A 200 20.24 -17.35 -8.79
N ILE A 201 19.06 -16.84 -9.14
CA ILE A 201 17.75 -17.41 -8.77
C ILE A 201 16.79 -17.40 -9.98
N ASN A 202 15.65 -18.10 -9.84
CA ASN A 202 14.48 -17.88 -10.70
C ASN A 202 13.74 -16.64 -10.24
N GLY A 203 13.26 -15.81 -11.15
CA GLY A 203 12.51 -14.60 -10.78
C GLY A 203 12.39 -13.61 -11.93
N PHE A 204 12.13 -12.37 -11.59
CA PHE A 204 11.99 -11.28 -12.56
C PHE A 204 13.11 -10.26 -12.38
N ILE A 205 13.51 -9.63 -13.47
CA ILE A 205 14.42 -8.48 -13.45
C ILE A 205 13.63 -7.27 -12.90
N ILE A 206 13.87 -6.90 -11.66
CA ILE A 206 13.19 -5.77 -10.99
C ILE A 206 13.98 -4.47 -11.05
N ALA A 207 15.29 -4.54 -11.36
CA ALA A 207 16.10 -3.38 -11.69
C ALA A 207 17.21 -3.79 -12.67
N LYS A 208 17.53 -2.89 -13.62
CA LYS A 208 18.58 -3.03 -14.61
C LYS A 208 19.36 -1.72 -14.71
N ASN A 209 20.63 -1.76 -14.29
CA ASN A 209 21.52 -0.60 -14.28
C ASN A 209 22.71 -0.78 -15.25
N VAL A 210 22.55 -1.62 -16.26
CA VAL A 210 23.58 -1.93 -17.23
C VAL A 210 23.04 -1.89 -18.65
N ASN A 211 23.83 -1.33 -19.54
CA ASN A 211 23.52 -1.23 -20.98
C ASN A 211 24.71 -1.74 -21.81
N ARG A 212 24.42 -2.16 -23.04
CA ARG A 212 25.46 -2.52 -24.01
C ARG A 212 26.40 -1.34 -24.25
N GLY A 213 27.70 -1.62 -24.32
CA GLY A 213 28.75 -0.62 -24.51
C GLY A 213 29.16 0.12 -23.24
N MET A 214 28.52 -0.15 -22.10
CA MET A 214 28.90 0.45 -20.83
C MET A 214 30.24 -0.11 -20.35
N GLN A 215 31.11 0.78 -19.83
CA GLN A 215 32.36 0.39 -19.20
C GLN A 215 32.14 0.22 -17.69
N LEU A 216 32.47 -0.95 -17.20
CA LEU A 216 32.38 -1.33 -15.78
C LEU A 216 33.74 -1.36 -15.14
N ARG A 217 33.81 -0.94 -13.88
CA ARG A 217 34.98 -1.09 -13.02
C ARG A 217 34.73 -2.25 -12.06
N SER A 218 35.77 -2.96 -11.66
CA SER A 218 35.67 -4.07 -10.70
C SER A 218 35.26 -3.60 -9.30
N ASP A 219 35.48 -2.31 -8.97
CA ASP A 219 35.10 -1.66 -7.72
C ASP A 219 33.69 -1.00 -7.77
N ASN A 220 32.89 -1.28 -8.80
CA ASN A 220 31.58 -0.67 -8.94
C ASN A 220 30.64 -1.14 -7.82
N SER A 221 30.12 -0.18 -7.04
CA SER A 221 29.19 -0.42 -5.93
C SER A 221 27.74 -0.61 -6.37
N GLU A 222 27.42 -0.33 -7.64
CA GLU A 222 26.07 -0.53 -8.17
C GLU A 222 25.88 -1.94 -8.71
N SER A 223 24.72 -2.52 -8.39
CA SER A 223 24.32 -3.81 -8.95
C SER A 223 23.97 -3.64 -10.44
N LEU A 224 24.38 -4.58 -11.28
CA LEU A 224 24.01 -4.61 -12.71
C LEU A 224 22.54 -4.95 -12.89
N PHE A 225 22.07 -5.93 -12.13
CA PHE A 225 20.70 -6.39 -12.12
C PHE A 225 20.24 -6.61 -10.70
N THR A 226 18.93 -6.47 -10.49
CA THR A 226 18.28 -6.99 -9.30
C THR A 226 17.24 -8.01 -9.76
N VAL A 227 17.36 -9.25 -9.28
CA VAL A 227 16.45 -10.34 -9.59
C VAL A 227 15.65 -10.66 -8.35
N GLY A 228 14.31 -10.70 -8.47
CA GLY A 228 13.42 -10.97 -7.35
C GLY A 228 12.27 -11.87 -7.73
N GLN A 229 11.82 -12.68 -6.77
CA GLN A 229 10.57 -13.41 -6.88
C GLN A 229 9.45 -12.47 -6.47
N ILE A 230 8.31 -12.55 -7.16
CA ILE A 230 7.12 -11.74 -6.90
C ILE A 230 5.88 -12.60 -6.63
N SER A 231 6.07 -13.90 -6.34
CA SER A 231 4.99 -14.80 -5.88
C SER A 231 4.40 -14.38 -4.55
N ASP A 232 5.26 -13.86 -3.69
CA ASP A 232 4.92 -13.21 -2.44
C ASP A 232 5.45 -11.79 -2.47
N VAL A 233 4.64 -10.86 -2.00
CA VAL A 233 5.00 -9.44 -1.94
C VAL A 233 4.68 -8.89 -0.57
N TRP A 234 5.35 -7.84 -0.21
CA TRP A 234 5.05 -7.07 0.97
C TRP A 234 4.41 -5.73 0.59
N VAL A 235 3.55 -5.23 1.44
CA VAL A 235 3.11 -3.84 1.39
C VAL A 235 3.70 -3.12 2.59
N MET A 236 4.53 -2.14 2.31
CA MET A 236 5.07 -1.23 3.30
C MET A 236 4.10 -0.06 3.43
N ALA A 237 3.39 0.03 4.55
CA ALA A 237 2.44 1.09 4.80
C ALA A 237 2.93 2.04 5.89
N ASN A 238 2.65 3.33 5.69
CA ASN A 238 3.06 4.40 6.60
C ASN A 238 1.96 4.67 7.63
N VAL A 239 2.31 4.65 8.90
CA VAL A 239 1.44 4.90 10.04
C VAL A 239 1.84 6.21 10.69
N ASN A 240 0.90 7.14 10.81
CA ASN A 240 1.13 8.40 11.51
C ASN A 240 1.36 8.16 13.00
N GLU A 241 2.14 9.01 13.65
CA GLU A 241 2.48 8.90 15.07
C GLU A 241 1.25 8.76 15.98
N SER A 242 0.17 9.50 15.68
CA SER A 242 -1.10 9.46 16.41
C SER A 242 -1.81 8.08 16.38
N ASP A 243 -1.52 7.26 15.38
CA ASP A 243 -2.19 5.98 15.15
C ASP A 243 -1.37 4.77 15.61
N ILE A 244 -0.08 5.00 15.96
CA ILE A 244 0.84 3.94 16.42
C ILE A 244 0.24 3.07 17.55
N PRO A 245 -0.40 3.63 18.59
CA PRO A 245 -0.93 2.82 19.68
C PRO A 245 -2.04 1.85 19.26
N ARG A 246 -2.66 2.07 18.10
CA ARG A 246 -3.75 1.24 17.57
C ARG A 246 -3.25 0.04 16.77
N ILE A 247 -1.98 0.06 16.34
CA ILE A 247 -1.41 -0.98 15.48
C ILE A 247 -0.90 -2.14 16.31
N LYS A 248 -1.29 -3.37 15.92
CA LYS A 248 -0.84 -4.60 16.56
C LYS A 248 -0.42 -5.62 15.51
N LEU A 249 0.57 -6.45 15.84
CA LEU A 249 0.94 -7.59 15.02
C LEU A 249 -0.24 -8.55 14.84
N GLY A 250 -0.37 -9.12 13.66
CA GLY A 250 -1.44 -10.06 13.32
C GLY A 250 -2.75 -9.42 12.88
N MET A 251 -2.87 -8.09 12.91
CA MET A 251 -4.06 -7.40 12.37
C MET A 251 -4.31 -7.76 10.93
N THR A 252 -5.58 -8.01 10.59
CA THR A 252 -6.00 -8.23 9.21
C THR A 252 -5.98 -6.92 8.44
N ALA A 253 -5.34 -6.95 7.27
CA ALA A 253 -5.23 -5.84 6.37
C ALA A 253 -5.98 -6.16 5.06
N ASN A 254 -6.85 -5.27 4.63
CA ASN A 254 -7.42 -5.27 3.30
C ASN A 254 -6.62 -4.28 2.44
N VAL A 255 -6.00 -4.80 1.41
CA VAL A 255 -5.15 -4.00 0.52
C VAL A 255 -5.83 -3.83 -0.82
N GLN A 256 -5.91 -2.61 -1.30
CA GLN A 256 -6.42 -2.24 -2.62
C GLN A 256 -5.35 -1.48 -3.37
N THR A 257 -5.32 -1.62 -4.70
CA THR A 257 -4.42 -0.85 -5.55
C THR A 257 -5.23 -0.08 -6.59
N ILE A 258 -4.67 1.02 -7.09
CA ILE A 258 -5.33 1.82 -8.13
C ILE A 258 -5.55 0.99 -9.41
N SER A 259 -4.64 0.04 -9.69
CA SER A 259 -4.74 -0.82 -10.88
C SER A 259 -5.82 -1.89 -10.79
N PHE A 260 -6.26 -2.25 -9.58
CA PHE A 260 -7.27 -3.26 -9.33
C PHE A 260 -8.26 -2.76 -8.26
N PRO A 261 -9.11 -1.77 -8.58
CA PRO A 261 -9.98 -1.10 -7.61
C PRO A 261 -11.06 -2.03 -7.04
N ASP A 262 -11.49 -3.03 -7.81
CA ASP A 262 -12.55 -3.97 -7.42
C ASP A 262 -12.01 -5.22 -6.71
N GLU A 263 -10.68 -5.37 -6.61
CA GLU A 263 -10.04 -6.52 -5.96
C GLU A 263 -9.48 -6.13 -4.59
N ILE A 264 -9.79 -6.94 -3.58
CA ILE A 264 -9.24 -6.79 -2.23
C ILE A 264 -8.24 -7.92 -1.99
N PHE A 265 -7.00 -7.54 -1.82
CA PHE A 265 -5.93 -8.46 -1.41
C PHE A 265 -5.87 -8.50 0.11
N LYS A 266 -6.09 -9.68 0.69
CA LYS A 266 -6.11 -9.86 2.14
C LYS A 266 -4.74 -10.28 2.64
N GLY A 267 -4.24 -9.56 3.64
CA GLY A 267 -2.98 -9.83 4.30
C GLY A 267 -3.04 -9.65 5.80
N LYS A 268 -1.90 -9.75 6.45
CA LYS A 268 -1.74 -9.51 7.89
C LYS A 268 -0.51 -8.65 8.14
N VAL A 269 -0.61 -7.80 9.17
CA VAL A 269 0.55 -7.08 9.69
C VAL A 269 1.49 -8.09 10.34
N ASP A 270 2.62 -8.37 9.73
CA ASP A 270 3.61 -9.33 10.20
C ASP A 270 4.82 -8.66 10.87
N LYS A 271 5.05 -7.37 10.59
CA LYS A 271 6.14 -6.61 11.21
C LYS A 271 5.76 -5.16 11.42
N ILE A 272 6.18 -4.63 12.56
CA ILE A 272 6.12 -3.21 12.90
C ILE A 272 7.57 -2.73 13.06
N TYR A 273 7.96 -1.69 12.31
CA TYR A 273 9.29 -1.13 12.39
C TYR A 273 9.30 -0.05 13.48
N ASN A 274 9.98 -0.33 14.59
CA ASN A 274 10.04 0.57 15.75
C ASN A 274 10.96 1.78 15.54
N VAL A 275 10.92 2.34 14.35
CA VAL A 275 11.70 3.52 13.96
C VAL A 275 10.77 4.45 13.20
N LEU A 276 10.76 5.71 13.56
CA LEU A 276 10.08 6.76 12.81
C LEU A 276 11.02 7.28 11.72
N ASP A 277 10.48 7.40 10.54
CA ASP A 277 11.15 8.12 9.46
C ASP A 277 11.28 9.60 9.83
N PRO A 278 12.49 10.19 9.82
CA PRO A 278 12.71 11.54 10.31
C PRO A 278 12.05 12.64 9.45
N GLU A 279 11.81 12.36 8.17
CA GLU A 279 11.20 13.33 7.25
C GLU A 279 9.67 13.27 7.31
N SER A 280 9.11 12.09 7.16
CA SER A 280 7.65 11.88 7.10
C SER A 280 6.99 11.80 8.48
N LYS A 281 7.77 11.60 9.57
CA LYS A 281 7.27 11.33 10.93
C LYS A 281 6.32 10.15 11.00
N ALA A 282 6.44 9.22 10.08
CA ALA A 282 5.64 8.01 10.00
C ALA A 282 6.45 6.79 10.44
N MET A 283 5.77 5.85 11.09
CA MET A 283 6.27 4.52 11.36
C MET A 283 5.85 3.59 10.22
N GLN A 284 6.71 2.68 9.82
CA GLN A 284 6.37 1.70 8.80
C GLN A 284 5.85 0.41 9.41
N ILE A 285 4.86 -0.16 8.76
CA ILE A 285 4.40 -1.54 9.01
C ILE A 285 4.50 -2.35 7.72
N ARG A 286 4.72 -3.64 7.88
CA ARG A 286 4.79 -4.59 6.78
C ARG A 286 3.57 -5.49 6.80
N ILE A 287 2.93 -5.59 5.65
CA ILE A 287 1.83 -6.52 5.40
C ILE A 287 2.30 -7.54 4.38
N GLN A 288 2.23 -8.81 4.73
CA GLN A 288 2.57 -9.90 3.83
C GLN A 288 1.34 -10.31 3.02
N LEU A 289 1.53 -10.44 1.69
CA LEU A 289 0.49 -10.80 0.73
C LEU A 289 0.97 -11.92 -0.20
N GLN A 290 0.10 -12.87 -0.46
CA GLN A 290 0.28 -13.81 -1.57
C GLN A 290 -0.16 -13.14 -2.88
N ASN A 291 0.71 -13.10 -3.85
CA ASN A 291 0.49 -12.47 -5.14
C ASN A 291 0.01 -13.48 -6.18
N VAL A 292 -1.19 -14.00 -5.99
CA VAL A 292 -1.80 -14.97 -6.91
C VAL A 292 -1.97 -14.32 -8.29
N GLY A 293 -1.45 -15.00 -9.31
CA GLY A 293 -1.47 -14.49 -10.69
C GLY A 293 -0.50 -13.35 -10.95
N MET A 294 0.40 -13.04 -10.01
CA MET A 294 1.45 -12.01 -10.16
C MET A 294 0.89 -10.63 -10.56
N LYS A 295 -0.31 -10.30 -10.08
CA LYS A 295 -1.00 -9.03 -10.38
C LYS A 295 -0.31 -7.83 -9.73
N LEU A 296 0.12 -7.99 -8.49
CA LEU A 296 0.82 -6.95 -7.75
C LEU A 296 2.26 -6.85 -8.26
N LYS A 297 2.64 -5.66 -8.71
CA LYS A 297 4.00 -5.38 -9.16
C LYS A 297 4.71 -4.53 -8.11
N PRO A 298 6.01 -4.72 -7.91
CA PRO A 298 6.82 -3.79 -7.11
C PRO A 298 6.58 -2.34 -7.54
N GLU A 299 6.66 -1.42 -6.61
CA GLU A 299 6.44 0.03 -6.74
C GLU A 299 4.96 0.45 -6.93
N MET A 300 3.99 -0.46 -7.03
CA MET A 300 2.58 -0.09 -7.04
C MET A 300 2.17 0.58 -5.72
N HIS A 301 1.43 1.68 -5.83
CA HIS A 301 0.77 2.29 -4.68
C HIS A 301 -0.40 1.43 -4.19
N ALA A 302 -0.51 1.31 -2.89
CA ALA A 302 -1.53 0.53 -2.23
C ALA A 302 -2.22 1.33 -1.12
N THR A 303 -3.53 1.20 -1.04
CA THR A 303 -4.33 1.64 0.11
C THR A 303 -4.54 0.45 1.02
N VAL A 304 -4.15 0.58 2.27
CA VAL A 304 -4.27 -0.46 3.29
C VAL A 304 -5.35 -0.06 4.29
N ILE A 305 -6.36 -0.89 4.44
CA ILE A 305 -7.43 -0.72 5.42
C ILE A 305 -7.24 -1.75 6.53
N LEU A 306 -6.90 -1.28 7.71
CA LEU A 306 -6.77 -2.09 8.91
C LEU A 306 -8.06 -2.00 9.73
N ASN A 307 -8.65 -3.15 10.05
CA ASN A 307 -9.80 -3.22 10.93
C ASN A 307 -9.36 -3.54 12.35
N PHE A 308 -9.83 -2.78 13.32
CA PHE A 308 -9.55 -3.01 14.73
C PHE A 308 -10.77 -2.73 15.59
N GLU A 309 -10.78 -3.32 16.78
CA GLU A 309 -11.81 -3.07 17.78
C GLU A 309 -11.34 -1.94 18.69
N GLU A 310 -12.17 -0.90 18.81
CA GLU A 310 -11.85 0.28 19.63
C GLU A 310 -12.17 0.05 21.12
N GLY A 311 -12.84 -1.05 21.40
CA GLY A 311 -13.34 -1.39 22.74
C GLY A 311 -14.66 -0.66 23.06
N GLY A 312 -15.42 -1.23 24.00
CA GLY A 312 -16.76 -0.78 24.31
C GLY A 312 -17.82 -1.39 23.38
N GLU A 313 -19.04 -1.45 23.88
CA GLU A 313 -20.20 -1.94 23.15
C GLU A 313 -21.13 -0.76 22.86
N MET A 314 -21.64 -0.68 21.64
CA MET A 314 -22.62 0.34 21.23
C MET A 314 -23.70 -0.27 20.36
N HIS A 315 -24.83 0.42 20.29
CA HIS A 315 -25.91 0.04 19.39
C HIS A 315 -25.49 0.24 17.94
N ALA A 316 -25.50 -0.83 17.17
CA ALA A 316 -25.09 -0.85 15.76
C ALA A 316 -26.30 -1.03 14.85
N ILE A 317 -26.35 -0.22 13.81
CA ILE A 317 -27.37 -0.26 12.74
C ILE A 317 -26.66 -0.20 11.38
N PRO A 318 -27.32 -0.60 10.27
CA PRO A 318 -26.79 -0.35 8.94
C PRO A 318 -26.60 1.18 8.73
N SER A 319 -25.46 1.60 8.19
CA SER A 319 -25.13 3.02 8.00
C SER A 319 -26.17 3.76 7.16
N GLN A 320 -26.74 3.06 6.18
CA GLN A 320 -27.81 3.60 5.34
C GLN A 320 -29.13 3.90 6.09
N SER A 321 -29.34 3.41 7.35
CA SER A 321 -30.52 3.73 8.15
C SER A 321 -30.55 5.18 8.63
N ILE A 322 -29.42 5.88 8.57
CA ILE A 322 -29.28 7.25 9.05
C ILE A 322 -29.72 8.22 7.97
N ILE A 323 -30.56 9.16 8.36
CA ILE A 323 -30.99 10.29 7.55
C ILE A 323 -30.37 11.55 8.15
N PHE A 324 -29.68 12.34 7.33
CA PHE A 324 -29.13 13.61 7.75
C PHE A 324 -30.02 14.74 7.25
N ASP A 325 -30.73 15.39 8.17
CA ASP A 325 -31.57 16.54 7.88
C ASP A 325 -31.45 17.61 8.96
N ARG A 326 -31.47 18.89 8.57
CA ARG A 326 -31.40 20.07 9.45
C ARG A 326 -30.28 19.99 10.48
N SER A 327 -29.10 19.56 10.00
CA SER A 327 -27.87 19.40 10.82
C SER A 327 -27.97 18.36 11.95
N LYS A 328 -28.89 17.41 11.84
CA LYS A 328 -29.07 16.32 12.79
C LYS A 328 -29.16 14.97 12.06
N ASN A 329 -28.84 13.93 12.78
CA ASN A 329 -29.01 12.56 12.30
C ASN A 329 -30.30 11.99 12.86
N TRP A 330 -31.11 11.39 11.99
CA TRP A 330 -32.41 10.83 12.29
C TRP A 330 -32.42 9.35 11.91
N VAL A 331 -33.25 8.59 12.62
CA VAL A 331 -33.51 7.18 12.32
C VAL A 331 -35.02 6.94 12.43
N MET A 332 -35.55 6.14 11.50
CA MET A 332 -36.95 5.73 11.49
C MET A 332 -37.10 4.45 12.30
N VAL A 333 -37.57 4.58 13.54
CA VAL A 333 -37.88 3.45 14.42
C VAL A 333 -39.22 2.85 14.07
N PHE A 334 -39.25 1.58 13.74
CA PHE A 334 -40.45 0.88 13.29
C PHE A 334 -41.09 0.08 14.44
N HIS A 335 -42.25 0.50 14.90
CA HIS A 335 -43.07 -0.26 15.87
C HIS A 335 -44.13 -1.10 15.16
N SER A 336 -44.93 -0.45 14.28
CA SER A 336 -45.97 -1.06 13.45
C SER A 336 -46.12 -0.30 12.14
N ARG A 337 -47.01 -0.79 11.25
CA ARG A 337 -47.33 -0.09 9.98
C ARG A 337 -47.92 1.32 10.16
N SER A 338 -48.60 1.52 11.26
CA SER A 338 -49.22 2.80 11.62
C SER A 338 -48.44 3.58 12.68
N GLN A 339 -47.34 3.01 13.18
CA GLN A 339 -46.58 3.65 14.22
C GLN A 339 -45.08 3.58 13.88
N ILE A 340 -44.60 4.62 13.26
CA ILE A 340 -43.21 4.85 12.94
C ILE A 340 -42.79 6.14 13.63
N GLU A 341 -41.66 6.08 14.30
CA GLU A 341 -41.14 7.23 15.07
C GLU A 341 -39.90 7.77 14.39
N THR A 342 -39.91 9.05 14.05
CA THR A 342 -38.71 9.77 13.62
C THR A 342 -37.95 10.21 14.86
N ARG A 343 -36.79 9.58 15.10
CA ARG A 343 -36.02 9.80 16.34
C ARG A 343 -34.65 10.36 16.05
N PRO A 344 -34.23 11.45 16.70
CA PRO A 344 -32.88 11.98 16.56
C PRO A 344 -31.88 11.01 17.27
N VAL A 345 -30.69 10.81 16.63
CA VAL A 345 -29.66 9.95 17.18
C VAL A 345 -28.31 10.67 17.18
N GLU A 346 -27.50 10.37 18.17
CA GLU A 346 -26.10 10.79 18.20
C GLU A 346 -25.23 9.68 17.65
N VAL A 347 -24.68 9.89 16.46
CA VAL A 347 -23.80 8.93 15.81
C VAL A 347 -22.42 9.06 16.41
N TYR A 348 -21.90 7.98 17.01
CA TYR A 348 -20.53 7.89 17.48
C TYR A 348 -19.56 7.72 16.31
N ARG A 349 -19.86 6.76 15.41
CA ARG A 349 -19.05 6.45 14.24
C ARG A 349 -19.91 5.84 13.14
N SER A 350 -19.60 6.21 11.90
CA SER A 350 -20.19 5.58 10.72
C SER A 350 -19.08 4.99 9.86
N LEU A 351 -19.18 3.70 9.57
CA LEU A 351 -18.36 2.95 8.61
C LEU A 351 -19.18 2.71 7.35
N ALA A 352 -18.58 2.13 6.32
CA ALA A 352 -19.25 1.90 5.04
C ALA A 352 -20.61 1.17 5.17
N ASN A 353 -20.68 0.12 6.01
CA ASN A 353 -21.86 -0.72 6.15
C ASN A 353 -22.53 -0.66 7.54
N ARG A 354 -21.88 -0.07 8.53
CA ARG A 354 -22.34 -0.02 9.92
C ARG A 354 -22.18 1.35 10.53
N ALA A 355 -23.15 1.76 11.32
CA ALA A 355 -23.07 2.95 12.14
C ALA A 355 -23.29 2.59 13.61
N TYR A 356 -22.46 3.13 14.47
CA TYR A 356 -22.51 2.97 15.92
C TYR A 356 -23.16 4.20 16.54
N ILE A 357 -24.20 3.97 17.30
CA ILE A 357 -25.06 5.01 17.89
C ILE A 357 -24.75 5.13 19.37
N LYS A 358 -24.42 6.35 19.80
CA LYS A 358 -24.10 6.66 21.19
C LYS A 358 -25.36 6.82 22.03
N THR A 359 -26.35 7.56 21.50
CA THR A 359 -27.63 7.81 22.18
C THR A 359 -28.78 7.85 21.17
N GLY A 360 -29.98 7.50 21.63
CA GLY A 360 -31.20 7.58 20.83
C GLY A 360 -31.81 6.23 20.43
N LEU A 361 -31.11 5.12 20.58
CA LEU A 361 -31.63 3.77 20.29
C LEU A 361 -31.42 2.84 21.49
N LYS A 362 -32.22 1.77 21.52
CA LYS A 362 -32.12 0.67 22.48
C LYS A 362 -31.90 -0.64 21.76
N ASP A 363 -31.26 -1.57 22.44
CA ASP A 363 -31.08 -2.93 21.91
C ASP A 363 -32.44 -3.59 21.63
N GLY A 364 -32.53 -4.29 20.49
CA GLY A 364 -33.75 -4.96 20.04
C GLY A 364 -34.76 -4.07 19.32
N GLU A 365 -34.62 -2.75 19.30
CA GLU A 365 -35.48 -1.87 18.48
C GLU A 365 -35.32 -2.17 17.00
N ARG A 366 -36.35 -1.95 16.21
CA ARG A 366 -36.33 -2.14 14.76
C ARG A 366 -36.22 -0.81 14.05
N VAL A 367 -35.35 -0.71 13.08
CA VAL A 367 -35.11 0.50 12.29
C VAL A 367 -35.27 0.22 10.81
N ILE A 368 -35.75 1.18 10.06
CA ILE A 368 -35.88 1.10 8.61
C ILE A 368 -34.51 1.40 8.01
N SER A 369 -33.93 0.45 7.26
CA SER A 369 -32.58 0.55 6.72
C SER A 369 -32.54 0.77 5.20
N LYS A 370 -33.61 0.51 4.50
CA LYS A 370 -33.70 0.75 3.06
C LYS A 370 -34.93 1.56 2.73
N ASN A 371 -34.78 2.53 1.82
CA ASN A 371 -35.81 3.49 1.43
C ASN A 371 -36.39 4.28 2.62
N GLN A 372 -35.62 4.46 3.68
CA GLN A 372 -35.96 5.19 4.89
C GLN A 372 -36.34 6.67 4.59
N LEU A 373 -35.66 7.28 3.59
CA LEU A 373 -35.92 8.66 3.20
C LEU A 373 -37.36 8.85 2.68
N LEU A 374 -37.88 7.89 1.90
CA LEU A 374 -39.26 7.94 1.41
C LEU A 374 -40.30 7.93 2.56
N VAL A 375 -39.99 7.20 3.63
CA VAL A 375 -40.84 7.12 4.81
C VAL A 375 -40.72 8.41 5.65
N TYR A 376 -39.49 8.94 5.73
CA TYR A 376 -39.21 10.19 6.42
C TYR A 376 -39.95 11.38 5.80
N ASP A 377 -39.83 11.53 4.49
CA ASP A 377 -40.50 12.63 3.76
C ASP A 377 -42.03 12.52 3.91
N ALA A 378 -42.60 11.32 3.77
CA ALA A 378 -44.03 11.11 3.91
C ALA A 378 -44.58 11.32 5.34
N LEU A 379 -43.71 11.35 6.36
CA LEU A 379 -44.11 11.64 7.75
C LEU A 379 -43.86 13.08 8.18
N ASN A 380 -42.98 13.82 7.49
CA ASN A 380 -42.54 15.16 7.90
C ASN A 380 -42.88 16.25 6.88
N ASP A 381 -43.50 15.90 5.73
CA ASP A 381 -44.19 16.80 4.80
C ASP A 381 -45.66 16.98 5.22
#